data_3ad95f497beb75228485fd1b22c4cc67
#
_entry.id   3ad95f497beb75228485fd1b22c4cc67
#
_cell.length_a   1.000
_cell.length_b   1.000
_cell.length_c   1.000
_cell.angle_alpha   90.00
_cell.angle_beta   90.00
_cell.angle_gamma   90.00
#
_symmetry.space_group_name_H-M   'P 1'
#
loop_
_entity.id
_entity.type
_entity.pdbx_description
1 polymer ?
#
loop_
_entity_poly.entity_id
_entity_poly.type
_entity_poly.pdbx_seq_one_letter_code
_entity_poly.pdbx_strand_id
1 'polypeptide(L)'
;MDKMTDDELRAFREQKVTELKHRAHEVRSEQVADGAIYPRIFFCTVYYTPKESGFTAERGFDATPITAPGLHARKYPRDFLLAVKKEGFGRINEAVDSRKYIRWMGDHRYAFADAPVGRRGEVLVPRRSCAISSRNKFLRQHARLKIKSQTVNEETGSDEWFVCDTGAGVHPLQIDLYWGEDEPRGAIGRQRARPHGTWMEYAFEVEVTVER
;
A
#
# COMPACT_ATOMS: atom_id res chain seq x y z
N MET A 1 26.87 -16.02 5.79
CA MET A 1 25.43 -16.03 5.43
C MET A 1 25.33 -15.54 4.01
N ASP A 2 25.13 -16.43 3.06
CA ASP A 2 24.95 -16.06 1.66
C ASP A 2 23.67 -15.23 1.52
N LYS A 3 23.80 -14.09 0.84
CA LYS A 3 22.66 -13.24 0.54
C LYS A 3 21.82 -13.92 -0.54
N MET A 4 20.57 -14.17 -0.27
CA MET A 4 19.61 -14.62 -1.29
C MET A 4 19.70 -13.75 -2.54
N THR A 5 19.66 -14.37 -3.69
CA THR A 5 19.53 -13.67 -4.98
C THR A 5 18.15 -13.01 -5.08
N ASP A 6 17.97 -12.11 -6.03
CA ASP A 6 16.71 -11.40 -6.19
C ASP A 6 15.55 -12.31 -6.57
N ASP A 7 15.83 -13.31 -7.41
CA ASP A 7 14.82 -14.27 -7.83
C ASP A 7 14.42 -15.18 -6.68
N GLU A 8 15.37 -15.62 -5.83
CA GLU A 8 15.09 -16.38 -4.62
C GLU A 8 14.28 -15.55 -3.61
N LEU A 9 14.63 -14.27 -3.46
CA LEU A 9 13.91 -13.38 -2.59
C LEU A 9 12.48 -13.14 -3.08
N ARG A 10 12.31 -12.97 -4.39
CA ARG A 10 10.99 -12.83 -5.01
C ARG A 10 10.14 -14.10 -4.83
N ALA A 11 10.70 -15.26 -5.12
CA ALA A 11 10.02 -16.55 -4.96
C ALA A 11 9.61 -16.79 -3.50
N PHE A 12 10.51 -16.52 -2.55
CA PHE A 12 10.22 -16.63 -1.11
C PHE A 12 9.04 -15.74 -0.70
N ARG A 13 8.94 -14.55 -1.25
CA ARG A 13 7.88 -13.59 -0.94
C ARG A 13 6.54 -14.02 -1.51
N GLU A 14 6.53 -14.42 -2.79
CA GLU A 14 5.32 -14.95 -3.43
C GLU A 14 4.78 -16.16 -2.67
N GLN A 15 5.68 -17.04 -2.21
CA GLN A 15 5.34 -18.15 -1.35
C GLN A 15 4.74 -17.69 -0.03
N LYS A 16 5.37 -16.72 0.68
CA LYS A 16 4.87 -16.19 1.96
C LYS A 16 3.50 -15.55 1.83
N VAL A 17 3.29 -14.74 0.81
CA VAL A 17 1.96 -14.15 0.54
C VAL A 17 0.92 -15.23 0.27
N THR A 18 1.29 -16.29 -0.45
CA THR A 18 0.41 -17.41 -0.73
C THR A 18 0.07 -18.20 0.52
N GLU A 19 1.06 -18.51 1.37
CA GLU A 19 0.86 -19.16 2.67
C GLU A 19 -0.08 -18.36 3.57
N LEU A 20 0.13 -17.04 3.69
CA LEU A 20 -0.70 -16.17 4.51
C LEU A 20 -2.14 -16.07 3.98
N LYS A 21 -2.30 -16.03 2.65
CA LYS A 21 -3.64 -16.07 2.03
C LYS A 21 -4.36 -17.39 2.33
N HIS A 22 -3.65 -18.50 2.27
CA HIS A 22 -4.19 -19.83 2.55
C HIS A 22 -4.62 -19.93 4.02
N ARG A 23 -3.72 -19.56 4.94
CA ARG A 23 -3.99 -19.57 6.37
C ARG A 23 -5.14 -18.64 6.76
N ALA A 24 -5.21 -17.44 6.21
CA ALA A 24 -6.33 -16.52 6.44
C ALA A 24 -7.65 -17.11 5.94
N HIS A 25 -7.60 -17.95 4.91
CA HIS A 25 -8.77 -18.65 4.40
C HIS A 25 -9.21 -19.80 5.33
N GLU A 26 -8.26 -20.55 5.90
CA GLU A 26 -8.52 -21.63 6.86
C GLU A 26 -9.11 -21.07 8.15
N VAL A 27 -8.46 -20.08 8.76
CA VAL A 27 -8.94 -19.41 9.98
C VAL A 27 -10.33 -18.82 9.78
N ARG A 28 -10.62 -18.29 8.60
CA ARG A 28 -11.97 -17.81 8.27
C ARG A 28 -12.98 -18.94 8.25
N SER A 29 -12.63 -20.09 7.68
CA SER A 29 -13.53 -21.23 7.61
C SER A 29 -13.88 -21.75 8.99
N GLU A 30 -12.90 -21.80 9.88
CA GLU A 30 -13.08 -22.13 11.30
C GLU A 30 -13.97 -21.11 12.01
N GLN A 31 -13.71 -19.81 11.84
CA GLN A 31 -14.50 -18.75 12.47
C GLN A 31 -15.95 -18.69 11.97
N VAL A 32 -16.19 -19.04 10.71
CA VAL A 32 -17.56 -19.13 10.16
C VAL A 32 -18.27 -20.37 10.74
N ALA A 33 -17.57 -21.48 10.92
CA ALA A 33 -18.11 -22.68 11.58
C ALA A 33 -18.50 -22.41 13.04
N ASP A 34 -17.72 -21.57 13.74
CA ASP A 34 -17.98 -21.13 15.12
C ASP A 34 -19.07 -20.05 15.23
N GLY A 35 -19.72 -19.66 14.13
CA GLY A 35 -20.76 -18.64 14.10
C GLY A 35 -20.24 -17.19 14.18
N ALA A 36 -18.96 -16.96 13.94
CA ALA A 36 -18.40 -15.62 13.86
C ALA A 36 -18.97 -14.86 12.65
N ILE A 37 -19.40 -13.60 12.87
CA ILE A 37 -20.04 -12.78 11.83
C ILE A 37 -19.03 -12.32 10.75
N TYR A 38 -17.74 -12.23 11.12
CA TYR A 38 -16.65 -11.84 10.22
C TYR A 38 -15.31 -12.42 10.69
N PRO A 39 -14.33 -12.61 9.78
CA PRO A 39 -13.01 -13.07 10.17
C PRO A 39 -12.34 -12.03 11.08
N ARG A 40 -11.67 -12.51 12.11
CA ARG A 40 -10.83 -11.66 12.99
C ARG A 40 -9.41 -11.54 12.50
N ILE A 41 -8.95 -12.50 11.71
CA ILE A 41 -7.58 -12.56 11.21
C ILE A 41 -7.54 -12.06 9.77
N PHE A 42 -6.72 -11.06 9.55
CA PHE A 42 -6.38 -10.50 8.24
C PHE A 42 -4.87 -10.53 8.07
N PHE A 43 -4.39 -10.45 6.85
CA PHE A 43 -3.01 -10.09 6.62
C PHE A 43 -2.91 -8.62 6.23
N CYS A 44 -1.85 -7.96 6.69
CA CYS A 44 -1.60 -6.57 6.38
C CYS A 44 -0.45 -6.43 5.40
N THR A 45 -0.60 -5.47 4.54
CA THR A 45 0.47 -4.93 3.68
C THR A 45 0.51 -3.42 3.87
N VAL A 46 1.43 -2.76 3.21
CA VAL A 46 1.60 -1.32 3.35
C VAL A 46 1.75 -0.71 1.97
N TYR A 47 1.10 0.42 1.72
CA TYR A 47 1.30 1.25 0.55
C TYR A 47 1.62 2.70 0.95
N TYR A 48 2.16 3.48 0.02
CA TYR A 48 2.63 4.83 0.33
C TYR A 48 2.55 5.75 -0.89
N THR A 49 2.72 7.03 -0.70
CA THR A 49 2.84 8.00 -1.76
C THR A 49 4.32 8.26 -2.07
N PRO A 50 4.86 7.69 -3.17
CA PRO A 50 6.26 7.89 -3.54
C PRO A 50 6.56 9.37 -3.79
N LYS A 51 7.76 9.82 -3.35
CA LYS A 51 8.27 11.15 -3.62
C LYS A 51 9.18 11.12 -4.86
N GLU A 52 8.95 11.99 -5.81
CA GLU A 52 9.74 12.11 -7.03
C GLU A 52 11.24 12.24 -6.75
N SER A 53 11.61 13.03 -5.72
CA SER A 53 13.00 13.22 -5.30
C SER A 53 13.71 11.91 -4.85
N GLY A 54 12.96 10.86 -4.59
CA GLY A 54 13.51 9.56 -4.25
C GLY A 54 13.96 8.73 -5.46
N PHE A 55 13.61 9.12 -6.68
CA PHE A 55 13.84 8.33 -7.89
C PHE A 55 15.01 8.89 -8.70
N THR A 56 16.21 8.70 -8.20
CA THR A 56 17.44 9.14 -8.83
C THR A 56 18.32 7.96 -9.25
N ALA A 57 19.20 8.21 -10.24
CA ALA A 57 20.13 7.18 -10.73
C ALA A 57 21.10 6.71 -9.63
N GLU A 58 21.52 7.60 -8.72
CA GLU A 58 22.39 7.28 -7.60
C GLU A 58 21.74 6.29 -6.62
N ARG A 59 20.42 6.27 -6.59
CA ARG A 59 19.63 5.30 -5.80
C ARG A 59 19.27 4.04 -6.58
N GLY A 60 19.78 3.90 -7.81
CA GLY A 60 19.58 2.72 -8.65
C GLY A 60 18.24 2.69 -9.39
N PHE A 61 17.55 3.84 -9.54
CA PHE A 61 16.32 3.95 -10.32
C PHE A 61 16.56 4.34 -11.76
N ASP A 62 15.67 3.96 -12.67
CA ASP A 62 15.61 4.57 -14.01
C ASP A 62 15.02 5.98 -13.91
N ALA A 63 15.92 6.95 -13.77
CA ALA A 63 15.58 8.37 -13.69
C ALA A 63 15.42 9.03 -15.06
N THR A 64 15.38 8.27 -16.17
CA THR A 64 15.17 8.80 -17.52
C THR A 64 13.92 9.67 -17.55
N PRO A 65 14.03 10.95 -17.94
CA PRO A 65 12.88 11.86 -17.96
C PRO A 65 11.92 11.51 -19.10
N ILE A 66 10.72 11.07 -18.78
CA ILE A 66 9.66 10.77 -19.75
C ILE A 66 8.42 11.63 -19.54
N THR A 67 7.64 11.82 -20.60
CA THR A 67 6.36 12.53 -20.52
C THR A 67 5.33 11.62 -19.87
N ALA A 68 4.59 12.16 -18.90
CA ALA A 68 3.46 11.47 -18.31
C ALA A 68 2.19 11.78 -19.12
N PRO A 69 1.54 10.80 -19.75
CA PRO A 69 0.29 11.03 -20.49
C PRO A 69 -0.78 11.68 -19.61
N GLY A 70 -1.36 12.78 -20.07
CA GLY A 70 -2.31 13.59 -19.31
C GLY A 70 -1.68 14.74 -18.51
N LEU A 71 -0.34 14.80 -18.42
CA LEU A 71 0.40 15.88 -17.78
C LEU A 71 1.32 16.53 -18.81
N HIS A 72 1.15 17.82 -19.06
CA HIS A 72 1.90 18.54 -20.10
C HIS A 72 2.97 19.48 -19.54
N ALA A 73 3.05 19.64 -18.22
CA ALA A 73 3.88 20.66 -17.59
C ALA A 73 5.39 20.37 -17.68
N ARG A 74 5.79 19.10 -17.52
CA ARG A 74 7.20 18.68 -17.55
C ARG A 74 7.35 17.15 -17.70
N LYS A 75 8.60 16.71 -17.75
CA LYS A 75 8.96 15.28 -17.72
C LYS A 75 9.21 14.81 -16.28
N TYR A 76 9.06 13.53 -16.06
CA TYR A 76 9.21 12.87 -14.76
C TYR A 76 10.12 11.65 -14.89
N PRO A 77 10.85 11.24 -13.82
CA PRO A 77 11.59 9.99 -13.83
C PRO A 77 10.68 8.80 -14.17
N ARG A 78 11.15 7.91 -15.04
CA ARG A 78 10.35 6.76 -15.48
C ARG A 78 9.87 5.91 -14.31
N ASP A 79 10.77 5.54 -13.40
CA ASP A 79 10.44 4.70 -12.26
C ASP A 79 9.52 5.38 -11.26
N PHE A 80 9.58 6.70 -11.14
CA PHE A 80 8.59 7.45 -10.35
C PHE A 80 7.18 7.27 -10.92
N LEU A 81 7.01 7.40 -12.23
CA LEU A 81 5.70 7.20 -12.87
C LEU A 81 5.20 5.76 -12.72
N LEU A 82 6.09 4.77 -12.80
CA LEU A 82 5.73 3.37 -12.54
C LEU A 82 5.29 3.17 -11.09
N ALA A 83 5.98 3.79 -10.13
CA ALA A 83 5.59 3.77 -8.73
C ALA A 83 4.21 4.43 -8.52
N VAL A 84 3.97 5.60 -9.10
CA VAL A 84 2.66 6.27 -9.06
C VAL A 84 1.55 5.41 -9.66
N LYS A 85 1.83 4.75 -10.79
CA LYS A 85 0.87 3.82 -11.40
C LYS A 85 0.46 2.70 -10.45
N LYS A 86 1.39 2.25 -9.62
CA LYS A 86 1.18 1.14 -8.70
C LYS A 86 0.52 1.56 -7.39
N GLU A 87 1.02 2.63 -6.80
CA GLU A 87 0.60 3.14 -5.48
C GLU A 87 -0.62 4.09 -5.56
N GLY A 88 -0.98 4.51 -6.77
CA GLY A 88 -2.12 5.40 -7.04
C GLY A 88 -1.76 6.89 -7.06
N PHE A 89 -0.90 7.36 -6.17
CA PHE A 89 -0.46 8.75 -6.06
C PHE A 89 1.06 8.87 -5.98
N GLY A 90 1.59 10.07 -6.33
CA GLY A 90 2.99 10.44 -6.11
C GLY A 90 3.12 11.91 -5.81
N ARG A 91 4.06 12.25 -4.92
CA ARG A 91 4.43 13.61 -4.57
C ARG A 91 5.46 14.14 -5.57
N ILE A 92 5.15 15.24 -6.26
CA ILE A 92 6.07 15.90 -7.18
C ILE A 92 6.97 16.91 -6.46
N ASN A 93 8.18 17.13 -6.98
CA ASN A 93 9.16 18.06 -6.40
C ASN A 93 8.67 19.51 -6.48
N GLU A 94 8.12 19.88 -7.63
CA GLU A 94 7.65 21.23 -7.91
C GLU A 94 6.14 21.22 -8.13
N ALA A 95 5.42 22.06 -7.40
CA ALA A 95 3.98 22.20 -7.57
C ALA A 95 3.62 22.78 -8.95
N VAL A 96 2.56 22.27 -9.54
CA VAL A 96 1.98 22.79 -10.76
C VAL A 96 0.57 23.31 -10.46
N ASP A 97 0.33 24.60 -10.68
CA ASP A 97 -0.92 25.29 -10.29
C ASP A 97 -1.31 24.98 -8.83
N SER A 98 -0.33 25.12 -7.90
CA SER A 98 -0.41 24.80 -6.49
C SER A 98 -0.61 23.31 -6.11
N ARG A 99 -0.87 22.45 -7.07
CA ARG A 99 -1.03 21.01 -6.85
C ARG A 99 0.32 20.33 -6.69
N LYS A 100 0.46 19.54 -5.63
CA LYS A 100 1.72 18.92 -5.22
C LYS A 100 1.78 17.42 -5.50
N TYR A 101 0.72 16.87 -6.07
CA TYR A 101 0.62 15.43 -6.33
C TYR A 101 0.21 15.16 -7.75
N ILE A 102 0.57 13.98 -8.22
CA ILE A 102 -0.02 13.35 -9.39
C ILE A 102 -0.69 12.06 -8.99
N ARG A 103 -1.73 11.68 -9.70
CA ARG A 103 -2.44 10.42 -9.49
C ARG A 103 -2.56 9.62 -10.76
N TRP A 104 -2.59 8.30 -10.64
CA TRP A 104 -2.93 7.41 -11.72
C TRP A 104 -4.43 7.37 -11.93
N MET A 105 -4.87 7.58 -13.18
CA MET A 105 -6.29 7.64 -13.55
C MET A 105 -6.80 6.35 -14.19
N GLY A 106 -5.92 5.35 -14.42
CA GLY A 106 -6.20 4.29 -15.35
C GLY A 106 -5.94 4.72 -16.81
N ASP A 107 -6.18 3.82 -17.76
CA ASP A 107 -6.05 4.06 -19.21
C ASP A 107 -4.78 4.78 -19.62
N HIS A 108 -3.68 4.43 -18.98
CA HIS A 108 -2.34 5.02 -19.19
C HIS A 108 -2.25 6.54 -18.96
N ARG A 109 -3.13 7.12 -18.16
CA ARG A 109 -3.16 8.56 -17.90
C ARG A 109 -2.88 8.93 -16.45
N TYR A 110 -2.29 10.10 -16.28
CA TYR A 110 -2.08 10.75 -14.99
C TYR A 110 -2.85 12.08 -14.93
N ALA A 111 -3.13 12.54 -13.73
CA ALA A 111 -3.71 13.87 -13.49
C ALA A 111 -3.06 14.50 -12.26
N PHE A 112 -3.03 15.84 -12.19
CA PHE A 112 -2.64 16.54 -10.97
C PHE A 112 -3.70 16.39 -9.89
N ALA A 113 -3.26 16.37 -8.63
CA ALA A 113 -4.11 16.27 -7.47
C ALA A 113 -3.60 17.16 -6.33
N ASP A 114 -4.51 17.59 -5.46
CA ASP A 114 -4.19 18.43 -4.30
C ASP A 114 -3.67 17.59 -3.14
N ALA A 115 -4.18 16.36 -2.98
CA ALA A 115 -3.79 15.41 -1.95
C ALA A 115 -4.00 13.98 -2.42
N PRO A 116 -3.33 12.99 -1.79
CA PRO A 116 -3.73 11.60 -1.90
C PRO A 116 -5.13 11.39 -1.30
N VAL A 117 -6.02 10.80 -2.09
CA VAL A 117 -7.40 10.56 -1.66
C VAL A 117 -7.78 9.10 -1.92
N GLY A 118 -8.64 8.56 -1.07
CA GLY A 118 -9.28 7.27 -1.29
C GLY A 118 -10.31 7.34 -2.43
N ARG A 119 -10.88 6.20 -2.74
CA ARG A 119 -11.79 6.04 -3.89
C ARG A 119 -13.00 6.99 -3.89
N ARG A 120 -13.46 7.42 -2.75
CA ARG A 120 -14.61 8.35 -2.60
C ARG A 120 -14.20 9.80 -2.34
N GLY A 121 -12.93 10.12 -2.42
CA GLY A 121 -12.40 11.47 -2.26
C GLY A 121 -11.97 11.83 -0.86
N GLU A 122 -12.04 10.91 0.11
CA GLU A 122 -11.50 11.15 1.45
C GLU A 122 -9.99 11.29 1.40
N VAL A 123 -9.45 12.34 2.03
CA VAL A 123 -8.00 12.53 2.14
C VAL A 123 -7.41 11.41 2.98
N LEU A 124 -6.37 10.77 2.44
CA LEU A 124 -5.66 9.72 3.15
C LEU A 124 -4.79 10.31 4.25
N VAL A 125 -4.99 9.85 5.48
CA VAL A 125 -4.22 10.26 6.64
C VAL A 125 -3.10 9.24 6.86
N PRO A 126 -1.82 9.66 6.82
CA PRO A 126 -0.69 8.77 7.05
C PRO A 126 -0.81 7.99 8.37
N ARG A 127 -0.54 6.70 8.33
CA ARG A 127 -0.54 5.81 9.51
C ARG A 127 -1.87 5.75 10.25
N ARG A 128 -2.97 6.05 9.55
CA ARG A 128 -4.35 6.00 10.05
C ARG A 128 -5.32 5.46 9.00
N SER A 129 -5.13 5.81 7.74
CA SER A 129 -5.97 5.34 6.65
C SER A 129 -5.51 3.98 6.17
N CYS A 130 -6.45 3.13 5.77
CA CYS A 130 -6.15 1.87 5.13
C CYS A 130 -7.09 1.61 3.94
N ALA A 131 -6.64 0.76 3.04
CA ALA A 131 -7.42 0.25 1.94
C ALA A 131 -7.84 -1.21 2.18
N ILE A 132 -9.01 -1.56 1.66
CA ILE A 132 -9.52 -2.93 1.63
C ILE A 132 -9.83 -3.36 0.20
N SER A 133 -10.04 -4.65 -0.01
CA SER A 133 -10.50 -5.13 -1.31
C SER A 133 -11.86 -4.52 -1.66
N SER A 134 -12.04 -4.11 -2.91
CA SER A 134 -13.37 -3.77 -3.44
C SER A 134 -14.35 -4.96 -3.42
N ARG A 135 -13.84 -6.18 -3.24
CA ARG A 135 -14.59 -7.44 -3.09
C ARG A 135 -14.75 -7.89 -1.64
N ASN A 136 -14.30 -7.08 -0.68
CA ASN A 136 -14.44 -7.42 0.73
C ASN A 136 -15.92 -7.44 1.13
N LYS A 137 -16.33 -8.53 1.80
CA LYS A 137 -17.72 -8.71 2.25
C LYS A 137 -17.90 -8.43 3.75
N PHE A 138 -16.82 -8.23 4.47
CA PHE A 138 -16.78 -8.15 5.94
C PHE A 138 -16.55 -6.73 6.44
N LEU A 139 -15.65 -6.01 5.80
CA LEU A 139 -15.30 -4.63 6.16
C LEU A 139 -15.98 -3.67 5.19
N ARG A 140 -16.42 -2.55 5.72
CA ARG A 140 -17.05 -1.48 4.93
C ARG A 140 -16.14 -0.25 4.91
N GLN A 141 -16.29 0.56 3.90
CA GLN A 141 -15.68 1.88 3.89
C GLN A 141 -16.17 2.69 5.10
N HIS A 142 -15.30 3.52 5.67
CA HIS A 142 -15.47 4.26 6.91
C HIS A 142 -15.52 3.40 8.19
N ALA A 143 -15.31 2.08 8.10
CA ALA A 143 -15.16 1.28 9.29
C ALA A 143 -13.91 1.72 10.08
N ARG A 144 -14.04 1.79 11.39
CA ARG A 144 -12.92 1.93 12.31
C ARG A 144 -12.41 0.55 12.67
N LEU A 145 -11.12 0.37 12.54
CA LEU A 145 -10.46 -0.90 12.81
C LEU A 145 -9.46 -0.72 13.93
N LYS A 146 -9.43 -1.67 14.84
CA LYS A 146 -8.36 -1.79 15.83
C LYS A 146 -7.48 -2.97 15.46
N ILE A 147 -6.23 -2.69 15.11
CA ILE A 147 -5.27 -3.68 14.65
C ILE A 147 -4.37 -4.07 15.82
N LYS A 148 -4.49 -5.32 16.27
CA LYS A 148 -3.66 -5.87 17.33
C LYS A 148 -2.36 -6.42 16.74
N SER A 149 -1.37 -5.57 16.60
CA SER A 149 -0.03 -5.94 16.15
C SER A 149 0.99 -5.04 16.81
N GLN A 150 1.89 -5.62 17.59
CA GLN A 150 2.98 -4.88 18.22
C GLN A 150 3.82 -4.16 17.17
N THR A 151 4.18 -4.83 16.09
CA THR A 151 4.99 -4.23 15.01
C THR A 151 4.30 -3.03 14.37
N VAL A 152 3.00 -3.11 14.09
CA VAL A 152 2.26 -1.97 13.52
C VAL A 152 2.22 -0.83 14.52
N ASN A 153 1.94 -1.09 15.78
CA ASN A 153 1.82 -0.08 16.81
C ASN A 153 3.16 0.65 17.08
N GLU A 154 4.26 -0.09 17.12
CA GLU A 154 5.60 0.48 17.32
C GLU A 154 6.02 1.36 16.13
N GLU A 155 5.75 0.93 14.89
CA GLU A 155 6.17 1.64 13.69
C GLU A 155 5.25 2.81 13.33
N THR A 156 3.97 2.76 13.70
CA THR A 156 2.97 3.77 13.32
C THR A 156 2.51 4.64 14.47
N GLY A 157 2.75 4.22 15.72
CA GLY A 157 2.27 4.88 16.93
C GLY A 157 0.75 4.77 17.13
N SER A 158 0.09 3.79 16.47
CA SER A 158 -1.35 3.57 16.62
C SER A 158 -1.80 2.17 16.27
N ASP A 159 -2.80 1.72 17.00
CA ASP A 159 -3.59 0.54 16.70
C ASP A 159 -4.92 0.87 15.99
N GLU A 160 -5.30 2.15 15.89
CA GLU A 160 -6.54 2.61 15.26
C GLU A 160 -6.36 2.99 13.80
N TRP A 161 -7.24 2.46 12.95
CA TRP A 161 -7.21 2.63 11.50
C TRP A 161 -8.61 2.88 10.94
N PHE A 162 -8.67 3.62 9.83
CA PHE A 162 -9.91 3.95 9.14
C PHE A 162 -9.87 3.41 7.71
N VAL A 163 -10.93 2.73 7.30
CA VAL A 163 -11.08 2.28 5.93
C VAL A 163 -11.49 3.46 5.06
N CYS A 164 -10.52 4.08 4.40
CA CYS A 164 -10.72 5.26 3.53
C CYS A 164 -10.61 4.91 2.04
N ASP A 165 -10.08 3.75 1.69
CA ASP A 165 -9.82 3.41 0.30
C ASP A 165 -10.22 1.97 -0.04
N THR A 166 -10.31 1.68 -1.34
CA THR A 166 -10.53 0.33 -1.86
C THR A 166 -9.70 0.07 -3.08
N GLY A 167 -9.02 -1.08 -3.13
CA GLY A 167 -8.20 -1.51 -4.24
C GLY A 167 -8.70 -2.79 -4.91
N ALA A 168 -8.71 -2.83 -6.25
CA ALA A 168 -9.04 -4.05 -7.00
C ALA A 168 -7.96 -5.13 -6.85
N GLY A 169 -6.69 -4.71 -6.65
CA GLY A 169 -5.55 -5.60 -6.41
C GLY A 169 -5.43 -6.09 -4.97
N VAL A 170 -6.19 -5.51 -4.03
CA VAL A 170 -6.20 -5.92 -2.64
C VAL A 170 -7.01 -7.21 -2.47
N HIS A 171 -6.44 -8.20 -1.78
CA HIS A 171 -7.15 -9.47 -1.53
C HIS A 171 -8.30 -9.29 -0.53
N PRO A 172 -9.42 -10.06 -0.61
CA PRO A 172 -10.56 -9.90 0.29
C PRO A 172 -10.26 -10.00 1.80
N LEU A 173 -9.20 -10.68 2.18
CA LEU A 173 -8.74 -10.79 3.57
C LEU A 173 -7.46 -9.96 3.84
N GLN A 174 -7.18 -8.97 3.00
CA GLN A 174 -6.04 -8.08 3.13
C GLN A 174 -6.50 -6.69 3.56
N ILE A 175 -5.72 -6.09 4.47
CA ILE A 175 -5.80 -4.69 4.82
C ILE A 175 -4.48 -4.05 4.40
N ASP A 176 -4.55 -3.04 3.56
CA ASP A 176 -3.37 -2.33 3.05
C ASP A 176 -3.25 -0.99 3.77
N LEU A 177 -2.19 -0.83 4.56
CA LEU A 177 -2.01 0.29 5.48
C LEU A 177 -1.34 1.46 4.75
N TYR A 178 -1.95 2.64 4.78
CA TYR A 178 -1.37 3.84 4.18
C TYR A 178 -0.26 4.41 5.05
N TRP A 179 0.97 4.36 4.55
CA TRP A 179 2.13 4.84 5.29
C TRP A 179 2.29 6.37 5.25
N GLY A 180 1.86 7.00 4.19
CA GLY A 180 2.05 8.40 3.90
C GLY A 180 3.05 8.65 2.78
N GLU A 181 3.70 9.80 2.78
CA GLU A 181 4.65 10.19 1.72
C GLU A 181 6.06 9.62 1.92
N ASP A 182 6.38 9.19 3.13
CA ASP A 182 7.68 8.64 3.41
C ASP A 182 7.74 7.17 3.01
N GLU A 183 8.89 6.77 2.49
CA GLU A 183 9.17 5.36 2.34
C GLU A 183 9.17 4.74 3.73
N PRO A 184 8.43 3.67 3.93
CA PRO A 184 8.42 2.98 5.18
C PRO A 184 9.80 2.49 5.60
N ARG A 185 10.07 2.55 6.88
CA ARG A 185 11.32 2.21 7.56
C ARG A 185 11.06 1.18 8.66
N GLY A 186 12.07 0.86 9.40
CA GLY A 186 11.95 -0.05 10.53
C GLY A 186 11.71 -1.50 10.12
N ALA A 187 11.00 -2.25 10.95
CA ALA A 187 10.72 -3.66 10.71
C ALA A 187 9.86 -3.87 9.46
N ILE A 188 8.91 -2.97 9.22
CA ILE A 188 8.04 -2.97 8.05
C ILE A 188 8.80 -2.59 6.78
N GLY A 189 9.77 -1.65 6.84
CA GLY A 189 10.52 -1.16 5.69
C GLY A 189 11.80 -1.91 5.35
N ARG A 190 12.34 -2.71 6.28
CA ARG A 190 13.63 -3.38 6.08
C ARG A 190 13.68 -4.36 4.92
N GLN A 191 12.54 -4.65 4.40
CA GLN A 191 12.41 -5.73 3.47
C GLN A 191 12.05 -5.22 2.09
N ARG A 192 12.26 -3.94 1.84
CA ARG A 192 12.23 -3.38 0.52
C ARG A 192 13.31 -4.04 -0.33
N ALA A 193 12.89 -4.85 -1.24
CA ALA A 193 13.75 -5.28 -2.30
C ALA A 193 13.65 -4.28 -3.40
N ARG A 194 14.69 -3.60 -3.65
CA ARG A 194 15.02 -2.90 -4.88
C ARG A 194 14.04 -1.88 -5.46
N PRO A 195 14.56 -1.01 -6.36
CA PRO A 195 13.85 0.12 -6.95
C PRO A 195 12.47 -0.16 -7.51
N HIS A 196 12.24 -1.36 -8.03
CA HIS A 196 10.94 -1.76 -8.59
C HIS A 196 10.11 -2.65 -7.66
N GLY A 197 10.65 -3.00 -6.49
CA GLY A 197 9.94 -3.80 -5.49
C GLY A 197 8.87 -2.96 -4.81
N THR A 198 7.69 -3.49 -4.71
CA THR A 198 6.69 -2.97 -3.80
C THR A 198 6.96 -3.53 -2.44
N TRP A 199 6.69 -2.73 -1.41
CA TRP A 199 6.58 -3.01 -0.04
C TRP A 199 5.58 -4.04 0.30
N MET A 200 4.61 -4.38 -0.60
CA MET A 200 3.63 -5.45 -0.51
C MET A 200 4.21 -6.84 -0.21
N GLU A 201 5.50 -6.88 -0.05
CA GLU A 201 6.23 -8.10 0.24
C GLU A 201 6.19 -8.49 1.70
N TYR A 202 5.60 -7.64 2.56
CA TYR A 202 5.36 -7.96 3.95
C TYR A 202 3.90 -8.01 4.24
N ALA A 203 3.41 -9.20 4.07
CA ALA A 203 2.16 -9.60 4.65
C ALA A 203 2.46 -10.17 6.05
N PHE A 204 1.86 -9.62 7.07
CA PHE A 204 1.86 -10.14 8.42
C PHE A 204 0.43 -10.30 8.91
N GLU A 205 0.22 -11.32 9.73
CA GLU A 205 -1.10 -11.56 10.29
C GLU A 205 -1.42 -10.53 11.39
N VAL A 206 -2.67 -10.08 11.39
CA VAL A 206 -3.17 -9.19 12.43
C VAL A 206 -4.55 -9.62 12.89
N GLU A 207 -4.80 -9.53 14.17
CA GLU A 207 -6.15 -9.58 14.71
C GLU A 207 -6.80 -8.20 14.56
N VAL A 208 -8.02 -8.17 14.03
CA VAL A 208 -8.75 -6.94 13.77
C VAL A 208 -10.07 -6.95 14.53
N THR A 209 -10.32 -5.90 15.27
CA THR A 209 -11.63 -5.59 15.84
C THR A 209 -12.25 -4.43 15.08
N VAL A 210 -13.50 -4.58 14.64
CA VAL A 210 -14.27 -3.50 14.02
C VAL A 210 -15.02 -2.78 15.13
N GLU A 211 -14.77 -1.51 15.29
CA GLU A 211 -15.56 -0.65 16.19
C GLU A 211 -16.89 -0.31 15.51
N ARG A 212 -17.98 -0.48 16.23
CA ARG A 212 -19.35 -0.21 15.78
C ARG A 212 -19.76 1.23 16.10
#